data_595a86f9c698108c019ca2756ab1a1e2
#
_entry.id   595a86f9c698108c019ca2756ab1a1e2
#
_cell.length_a   1.000
_cell.length_b   1.000
_cell.length_c   1.000
_cell.angle_alpha   90.00
_cell.angle_beta   90.00
_cell.angle_gamma   90.00
#
_symmetry.space_group_name_H-M   'P 1'
#
loop_
_entity.id
_entity.type
_entity.pdbx_description
1 polymer ?
#
loop_
_entity_poly.entity_id
_entity_poly.type
_entity_poly.pdbx_seq_one_letter_code
_entity_poly.pdbx_strand_id
1 'polypeptide(L)'
;MAHCRKDKEFCGILSGLQQNPPVYAVDAQPASGKVSAVLKGHKLIVTGKFKNLSSPLQPVGTVGAAHIHFGAPGVNGSVVFELTPTLNSDGLSGYFDACQNRFTLTDEQIDAVKRGDYYVNIHTETYPDGEIRAQLLPKVKYCKQYIAILSPANEVPPVTGSGATGTVLATYNCGRLVLSGTFSGLSSPLLPVAGSPAHIHEAPAGSNGPVIFPLTVTENIENGGSFLRENNKYHLTSAQKDTLNAQGFYVNIHTEAHPSGELRGQLIPL
;
A
#
# COMPACT_ATOMS: atom_id res chain seq x y z
N MET A 1 14.09 -11.04 34.74
CA MET A 1 13.08 -11.77 33.95
C MET A 1 13.23 -11.34 32.50
N ALA A 2 13.71 -12.20 31.61
CA ALA A 2 13.77 -11.92 30.20
C ALA A 2 12.34 -11.84 29.65
N HIS A 3 11.89 -10.64 29.31
CA HIS A 3 10.65 -10.47 28.55
C HIS A 3 10.88 -11.15 27.21
N CYS A 4 10.25 -12.30 27.00
CA CYS A 4 10.18 -12.95 25.69
C CYS A 4 9.43 -11.98 24.77
N ARG A 5 10.15 -11.13 24.02
CA ARG A 5 9.54 -10.23 23.02
C ARG A 5 8.87 -11.13 21.99
N LYS A 6 7.55 -11.12 21.98
CA LYS A 6 6.75 -11.87 21.02
C LYS A 6 7.14 -11.44 19.61
N ASP A 7 7.47 -12.39 18.76
CA ASP A 7 7.78 -12.15 17.33
C ASP A 7 6.70 -11.28 16.70
N LYS A 8 7.10 -10.31 15.89
CA LYS A 8 6.17 -9.47 15.14
C LYS A 8 6.09 -9.99 13.71
N GLU A 9 4.87 -10.20 13.26
CA GLU A 9 4.60 -10.70 11.92
C GLU A 9 4.04 -9.60 11.02
N PHE A 10 4.47 -9.61 9.77
CA PHE A 10 4.04 -8.70 8.71
C PHE A 10 3.62 -9.51 7.50
N CYS A 11 2.77 -8.93 6.67
CA CYS A 11 2.42 -9.52 5.38
C CYS A 11 2.12 -8.43 4.34
N GLY A 12 2.26 -8.79 3.07
CA GLY A 12 1.91 -7.94 1.94
C GLY A 12 1.38 -8.77 0.78
N ILE A 13 0.44 -8.22 0.05
CA ILE A 13 -0.06 -8.78 -1.22
C ILE A 13 0.74 -8.14 -2.35
N LEU A 14 1.44 -8.93 -3.14
CA LEU A 14 2.16 -8.46 -4.33
C LEU A 14 1.15 -8.17 -5.45
N SER A 15 1.14 -6.93 -5.92
CA SER A 15 0.23 -6.46 -6.98
C SER A 15 0.85 -5.29 -7.72
N GLY A 16 0.59 -5.19 -9.03
CA GLY A 16 0.96 -4.05 -9.84
C GLY A 16 0.26 -2.75 -9.39
N LEU A 17 -0.94 -2.86 -8.81
CA LEU A 17 -1.67 -1.69 -8.29
C LEU A 17 -0.94 -0.95 -7.16
N GLN A 18 -0.01 -1.60 -6.47
CA GLN A 18 0.82 -0.95 -5.43
C GLN A 18 2.05 -0.23 -5.98
N GLN A 19 2.38 -0.39 -7.26
CA GLN A 19 3.46 0.37 -7.90
C GLN A 19 3.12 1.86 -7.96
N ASN A 20 4.13 2.69 -8.11
CA ASN A 20 3.97 4.12 -8.32
C ASN A 20 4.83 4.59 -9.50
N PRO A 21 4.22 4.87 -10.67
CA PRO A 21 2.78 4.77 -10.97
C PRO A 21 2.26 3.32 -10.96
N PRO A 22 0.94 3.10 -10.76
CA PRO A 22 0.36 1.77 -10.77
C PRO A 22 0.55 1.04 -12.09
N VAL A 23 0.91 -0.24 -12.02
CA VAL A 23 0.94 -1.16 -13.16
C VAL A 23 -0.40 -1.88 -13.23
N TYR A 24 -1.18 -1.58 -14.26
CA TYR A 24 -2.45 -2.24 -14.51
C TYR A 24 -2.23 -3.50 -15.35
N ALA A 25 -2.89 -4.59 -14.95
CA ALA A 25 -2.82 -5.82 -15.71
C ALA A 25 -3.40 -5.64 -17.11
N VAL A 26 -2.66 -6.08 -18.12
CA VAL A 26 -3.14 -6.18 -19.50
C VAL A 26 -3.69 -7.56 -19.81
N ASP A 27 -3.44 -8.54 -18.95
CA ASP A 27 -3.82 -9.94 -19.10
C ASP A 27 -4.90 -10.38 -18.09
N ALA A 28 -5.61 -11.46 -18.43
CA ALA A 28 -6.63 -12.06 -17.57
C ALA A 28 -6.05 -12.67 -16.26
N GLN A 29 -4.74 -12.90 -16.21
CA GLN A 29 -4.03 -13.45 -15.05
C GLN A 29 -2.85 -12.55 -14.67
N PRO A 30 -3.09 -11.46 -13.93
CA PRO A 30 -2.04 -10.51 -13.57
C PRO A 30 -0.96 -11.16 -12.72
N ALA A 31 0.25 -10.60 -12.83
CA ALA A 31 1.33 -10.88 -11.90
C ALA A 31 0.86 -10.62 -10.47
N SER A 32 1.10 -11.55 -9.59
CA SER A 32 0.58 -11.50 -8.22
C SER A 32 1.37 -12.37 -7.27
N GLY A 33 1.18 -12.14 -5.98
CA GLY A 33 1.82 -12.94 -4.98
C GLY A 33 1.50 -12.52 -3.55
N LYS A 34 2.21 -13.13 -2.63
CA LYS A 34 2.12 -12.80 -1.21
C LYS A 34 3.48 -12.92 -0.55
N VAL A 35 3.82 -11.96 0.26
CA VAL A 35 5.01 -11.99 1.11
C VAL A 35 4.62 -11.98 2.58
N SER A 36 5.45 -12.60 3.40
CA SER A 36 5.37 -12.58 4.85
C SER A 36 6.73 -12.26 5.42
N ALA A 37 6.77 -11.49 6.50
CA ALA A 37 7.99 -11.22 7.20
C ALA A 37 7.82 -11.43 8.70
N VAL A 38 8.84 -11.96 9.35
CA VAL A 38 8.88 -12.18 10.81
C VAL A 38 10.06 -11.43 11.39
N LEU A 39 9.79 -10.52 12.31
CA LEU A 39 10.81 -9.78 13.04
C LEU A 39 11.05 -10.42 14.41
N LYS A 40 12.26 -10.98 14.61
CA LYS A 40 12.76 -11.59 15.85
C LYS A 40 13.95 -10.80 16.39
N GLY A 41 13.72 -9.97 17.39
CA GLY A 41 14.75 -9.01 17.83
C GLY A 41 15.15 -8.09 16.67
N HIS A 42 16.39 -8.13 16.25
CA HIS A 42 16.94 -7.39 15.10
C HIS A 42 16.90 -8.18 13.78
N LYS A 43 16.40 -9.41 13.75
CA LYS A 43 16.40 -10.23 12.55
C LYS A 43 15.04 -10.18 11.85
N LEU A 44 15.02 -9.72 10.61
CA LEU A 44 13.89 -9.80 9.70
C LEU A 44 14.08 -11.02 8.78
N ILE A 45 13.10 -11.91 8.76
CA ILE A 45 13.07 -13.11 7.92
C ILE A 45 11.92 -12.94 6.95
N VAL A 46 12.20 -12.98 5.65
CA VAL A 46 11.20 -12.78 4.60
C VAL A 46 10.96 -14.07 3.86
N THR A 47 9.69 -14.38 3.64
CA THR A 47 9.23 -15.52 2.82
C THR A 47 8.12 -15.04 1.91
N GLY A 48 7.89 -15.73 0.80
CA GLY A 48 6.80 -15.34 -0.10
C GLY A 48 6.73 -16.24 -1.32
N LYS A 49 5.68 -15.99 -2.13
CA LYS A 49 5.51 -16.62 -3.44
C LYS A 49 4.96 -15.58 -4.40
N PHE A 50 5.37 -15.68 -5.66
CA PHE A 50 4.87 -14.87 -6.75
C PHE A 50 4.66 -15.71 -8.01
N LYS A 51 3.81 -15.25 -8.91
CA LYS A 51 3.46 -15.97 -10.13
C LYS A 51 2.97 -15.01 -11.22
N ASN A 52 2.94 -15.52 -12.45
CA ASN A 52 2.42 -14.84 -13.62
C ASN A 52 3.15 -13.53 -13.92
N LEU A 53 4.47 -13.47 -13.70
CA LEU A 53 5.26 -12.33 -14.17
C LEU A 53 5.12 -12.23 -15.69
N SER A 54 5.07 -11.02 -16.23
CA SER A 54 4.89 -10.76 -17.65
C SER A 54 6.14 -11.11 -18.49
N SER A 55 7.31 -11.12 -17.85
CA SER A 55 8.60 -11.42 -18.48
C SER A 55 9.60 -11.89 -17.42
N PRO A 56 10.79 -12.40 -17.82
CA PRO A 56 11.84 -12.80 -16.89
C PRO A 56 12.24 -11.67 -15.93
N LEU A 57 12.80 -12.07 -14.79
CA LEU A 57 13.34 -11.14 -13.80
C LEU A 57 14.46 -10.28 -14.38
N GLN A 58 14.42 -8.98 -14.11
CA GLN A 58 15.42 -8.00 -14.55
C GLN A 58 16.20 -7.46 -13.34
N PRO A 59 17.50 -7.78 -13.19
CA PRO A 59 18.36 -7.12 -12.21
C PRO A 59 18.44 -5.61 -12.41
N VAL A 60 18.44 -4.85 -11.33
CA VAL A 60 18.54 -3.39 -11.35
C VAL A 60 19.98 -2.97 -10.99
N GLY A 61 20.73 -2.52 -11.98
CA GLY A 61 22.14 -2.17 -11.80
C GLY A 61 22.97 -3.36 -11.31
N THR A 62 23.63 -3.21 -10.16
CA THR A 62 24.48 -4.25 -9.54
C THR A 62 23.75 -5.07 -8.48
N VAL A 63 22.49 -4.76 -8.22
CA VAL A 63 21.64 -5.51 -7.26
C VAL A 63 20.68 -6.43 -8.02
N GLY A 64 20.12 -7.41 -7.34
CA GLY A 64 19.24 -8.40 -7.96
C GLY A 64 17.93 -7.82 -8.52
N ALA A 65 17.00 -8.69 -8.84
CA ALA A 65 15.71 -8.30 -9.43
C ALA A 65 14.55 -8.19 -8.41
N ALA A 66 14.83 -8.41 -7.15
CA ALA A 66 13.85 -8.28 -6.08
C ALA A 66 14.48 -7.61 -4.86
N HIS A 67 13.79 -6.67 -4.26
CA HIS A 67 14.35 -5.85 -3.18
C HIS A 67 13.33 -5.57 -2.09
N ILE A 68 13.85 -5.22 -0.90
CA ILE A 68 13.10 -4.48 0.11
C ILE A 68 13.53 -3.03 0.02
N HIS A 69 12.57 -2.14 -0.13
CA HIS A 69 12.75 -0.69 -0.19
C HIS A 69 12.20 -0.03 1.08
N PHE A 70 12.71 1.16 1.38
CA PHE A 70 12.16 2.06 2.40
C PHE A 70 11.28 3.12 1.74
N GLY A 71 9.98 3.08 2.02
CA GLY A 71 8.99 4.02 1.52
C GLY A 71 7.58 3.67 2.02
N ALA A 72 6.79 4.68 2.32
CA ALA A 72 5.37 4.55 2.64
C ALA A 72 4.56 4.11 1.40
N PRO A 73 3.30 3.66 1.55
CA PRO A 73 2.43 3.38 0.41
C PRO A 73 2.34 4.59 -0.53
N GLY A 74 2.57 4.37 -1.84
CA GLY A 74 2.59 5.42 -2.86
C GLY A 74 3.93 6.17 -3.02
N VAL A 75 4.95 5.85 -2.23
CA VAL A 75 6.29 6.46 -2.34
C VAL A 75 7.29 5.47 -2.91
N ASN A 76 8.02 5.88 -3.96
CA ASN A 76 9.18 5.15 -4.43
C ASN A 76 10.39 5.51 -3.55
N GLY A 77 10.92 4.51 -2.88
CA GLY A 77 12.00 4.70 -1.92
C GLY A 77 13.28 3.96 -2.32
N SER A 78 14.35 4.18 -1.54
CA SER A 78 15.63 3.54 -1.78
C SER A 78 15.62 2.05 -1.43
N VAL A 79 16.44 1.26 -2.13
CA VAL A 79 16.73 -0.14 -1.79
C VAL A 79 17.42 -0.20 -0.42
N VAL A 80 16.94 -1.08 0.44
CA VAL A 80 17.53 -1.35 1.77
C VAL A 80 18.16 -2.74 1.82
N PHE A 81 17.49 -3.74 1.25
CA PHE A 81 17.98 -5.12 1.20
C PHE A 81 17.66 -5.74 -0.15
N GLU A 82 18.61 -6.51 -0.67
CA GLU A 82 18.38 -7.40 -1.81
C GLU A 82 17.69 -8.68 -1.34
N LEU A 83 16.68 -9.12 -2.09
CA LEU A 83 16.02 -10.40 -1.92
C LEU A 83 16.52 -11.39 -2.96
N THR A 84 16.74 -12.63 -2.53
CA THR A 84 17.13 -13.74 -3.41
C THR A 84 15.90 -14.60 -3.70
N PRO A 85 15.26 -14.45 -4.88
CA PRO A 85 14.18 -15.32 -5.30
C PRO A 85 14.72 -16.65 -5.81
N THR A 86 13.95 -17.73 -5.57
CA THR A 86 14.12 -19.02 -6.24
C THR A 86 13.03 -19.16 -7.29
N LEU A 87 13.42 -19.25 -8.56
CA LEU A 87 12.47 -19.40 -9.67
C LEU A 87 12.01 -20.85 -9.84
N ASN A 88 10.77 -21.00 -10.26
CA ASN A 88 10.23 -22.25 -10.79
C ASN A 88 10.71 -22.44 -12.25
N SER A 89 10.42 -23.62 -12.81
CA SER A 89 10.86 -23.98 -14.18
C SER A 89 10.27 -23.13 -15.29
N ASP A 90 9.17 -22.41 -15.03
CA ASP A 90 8.54 -21.48 -15.98
C ASP A 90 9.30 -20.14 -16.11
N GLY A 91 10.23 -19.85 -15.19
CA GLY A 91 10.95 -18.57 -15.13
C GLY A 91 10.10 -17.34 -14.78
N LEU A 92 8.78 -17.50 -14.66
CA LEU A 92 7.80 -16.42 -14.47
C LEU A 92 7.09 -16.50 -13.10
N SER A 93 7.47 -17.49 -12.29
CA SER A 93 7.00 -17.65 -10.91
C SER A 93 8.13 -18.07 -10.00
N GLY A 94 7.93 -17.93 -8.69
CA GLY A 94 8.96 -18.29 -7.73
C GLY A 94 8.57 -18.02 -6.29
N TYR A 95 9.57 -18.12 -5.41
CA TYR A 95 9.39 -17.92 -3.99
C TYR A 95 10.63 -17.32 -3.32
N PHE A 96 10.45 -16.75 -2.15
CA PHE A 96 11.51 -16.32 -1.25
C PHE A 96 11.68 -17.34 -0.11
N ASP A 97 12.84 -17.98 -0.06
CA ASP A 97 13.17 -18.93 1.00
C ASP A 97 13.69 -18.24 2.25
N ALA A 98 13.26 -18.71 3.42
CA ALA A 98 13.64 -18.15 4.72
C ALA A 98 15.13 -18.26 5.04
N CYS A 99 15.87 -19.22 4.44
CA CYS A 99 17.30 -19.38 4.69
C CYS A 99 18.13 -18.34 3.94
N GLN A 100 17.65 -17.91 2.76
CA GLN A 100 18.35 -16.96 1.90
C GLN A 100 17.94 -15.48 2.18
N ASN A 101 16.75 -15.26 2.74
CA ASN A 101 16.18 -13.92 2.92
C ASN A 101 16.10 -13.54 4.39
N ARG A 102 17.28 -13.36 5.02
CA ARG A 102 17.45 -12.98 6.43
C ARG A 102 18.33 -11.75 6.56
N PHE A 103 17.82 -10.74 7.23
CA PHE A 103 18.46 -9.43 7.35
C PHE A 103 18.59 -9.03 8.81
N THR A 104 19.68 -8.31 9.14
CA THR A 104 19.87 -7.71 10.45
C THR A 104 19.53 -6.23 10.35
N LEU A 105 18.61 -5.76 11.16
CA LEU A 105 18.07 -4.40 11.15
C LEU A 105 18.68 -3.57 12.27
N THR A 106 18.87 -2.28 12.03
CA THR A 106 19.09 -1.27 13.07
C THR A 106 17.78 -0.99 13.82
N ASP A 107 17.83 -0.25 14.93
CA ASP A 107 16.64 0.15 15.68
C ASP A 107 15.71 1.05 14.84
N GLU A 108 16.25 1.97 14.05
CA GLU A 108 15.51 2.84 13.13
C GLU A 108 14.78 2.02 12.04
N GLN A 109 15.46 1.01 11.49
CA GLN A 109 14.88 0.11 10.50
C GLN A 109 13.76 -0.75 11.10
N ILE A 110 13.94 -1.21 12.35
CA ILE A 110 12.91 -1.93 13.11
C ILE A 110 11.65 -1.07 13.27
N ASP A 111 11.82 0.20 13.60
CA ASP A 111 10.69 1.11 13.78
C ASP A 111 10.01 1.44 12.43
N ALA A 112 10.78 1.58 11.36
CA ALA A 112 10.24 1.73 10.00
C ALA A 112 9.38 0.51 9.57
N VAL A 113 9.87 -0.71 9.76
CA VAL A 113 9.09 -1.94 9.49
C VAL A 113 7.80 -1.97 10.30
N LYS A 114 7.83 -1.60 11.58
CA LYS A 114 6.65 -1.57 12.44
C LYS A 114 5.60 -0.55 11.99
N ARG A 115 6.03 0.60 11.46
CA ARG A 115 5.12 1.61 10.89
C ARG A 115 4.53 1.16 9.56
N GLY A 116 5.17 0.21 8.86
CA GLY A 116 4.76 -0.25 7.53
C GLY A 116 5.41 0.57 6.41
N ASP A 117 6.61 1.12 6.65
CA ASP A 117 7.37 1.93 5.69
C ASP A 117 8.32 1.09 4.83
N TYR A 118 8.20 -0.24 4.86
CA TYR A 118 8.97 -1.13 4.00
C TYR A 118 8.07 -1.84 3.00
N TYR A 119 8.56 -2.01 1.77
CA TYR A 119 7.88 -2.77 0.75
C TYR A 119 8.84 -3.69 -0.03
N VAL A 120 8.31 -4.81 -0.48
CA VAL A 120 8.96 -5.70 -1.44
C VAL A 120 8.62 -5.25 -2.84
N ASN A 121 9.61 -5.17 -3.72
CA ASN A 121 9.44 -4.90 -5.14
C ASN A 121 10.08 -6.01 -5.97
N ILE A 122 9.44 -6.39 -7.09
CA ILE A 122 9.95 -7.36 -8.06
C ILE A 122 9.99 -6.70 -9.43
N HIS A 123 11.16 -6.74 -10.06
CA HIS A 123 11.46 -6.11 -11.36
C HIS A 123 11.52 -7.17 -12.45
N THR A 124 11.00 -6.84 -13.62
CA THR A 124 11.02 -7.70 -14.82
C THR A 124 11.51 -6.91 -16.03
N GLU A 125 11.85 -7.61 -17.09
CA GLU A 125 12.32 -6.97 -18.34
C GLU A 125 11.28 -6.00 -18.90
N THR A 126 9.97 -6.32 -18.78
CA THR A 126 8.87 -5.44 -19.22
C THR A 126 8.69 -4.25 -18.28
N TYR A 127 8.96 -4.43 -16.99
CA TYR A 127 8.78 -3.41 -15.95
C TYR A 127 10.07 -3.26 -15.11
N PRO A 128 11.10 -2.58 -15.67
CA PRO A 128 12.39 -2.41 -14.99
C PRO A 128 12.30 -1.58 -13.72
N ASP A 129 11.30 -0.72 -13.56
CA ASP A 129 11.02 0.04 -12.33
C ASP A 129 10.22 -0.76 -11.29
N GLY A 130 9.74 -1.95 -11.66
CA GLY A 130 8.99 -2.89 -10.83
C GLY A 130 7.64 -3.28 -11.41
N GLU A 131 7.36 -4.58 -11.48
CA GLU A 131 6.08 -5.10 -11.95
C GLU A 131 5.07 -5.26 -10.82
N ILE A 132 5.49 -5.86 -9.70
CA ILE A 132 4.63 -6.06 -8.55
C ILE A 132 5.30 -5.62 -7.26
N ARG A 133 4.52 -4.95 -6.41
CA ARG A 133 4.94 -4.40 -5.12
C ARG A 133 4.03 -4.88 -4.00
N ALA A 134 4.59 -5.08 -2.81
CA ALA A 134 3.86 -5.40 -1.59
C ALA A 134 4.35 -4.59 -0.40
N GLN A 135 3.55 -3.70 0.14
CA GLN A 135 3.85 -3.05 1.42
C GLN A 135 3.80 -4.08 2.56
N LEU A 136 4.84 -4.12 3.39
CA LEU A 136 4.92 -4.98 4.56
C LEU A 136 4.14 -4.35 5.72
N LEU A 137 2.88 -4.72 5.85
CA LEU A 137 2.02 -4.21 6.92
C LEU A 137 1.92 -5.22 8.08
N PRO A 138 1.70 -4.76 9.33
CA PRO A 138 1.45 -5.66 10.45
C PRO A 138 0.39 -6.70 10.09
N LYS A 139 0.70 -7.97 10.33
CA LYS A 139 -0.10 -9.11 9.87
C LYS A 139 -1.49 -9.09 10.49
N VAL A 140 -2.48 -9.19 9.64
CA VAL A 140 -3.88 -9.43 10.00
C VAL A 140 -4.28 -10.84 9.56
N LYS A 141 -5.38 -11.33 10.11
CA LYS A 141 -5.91 -12.66 9.73
C LYS A 141 -6.12 -12.71 8.20
N TYR A 142 -5.58 -13.74 7.58
CA TYR A 142 -5.59 -13.97 6.11
C TYR A 142 -4.87 -12.90 5.27
N CYS A 143 -4.11 -11.97 5.89
CA CYS A 143 -3.44 -10.86 5.18
C CYS A 143 -4.41 -10.07 4.28
N LYS A 144 -5.61 -9.77 4.77
CA LYS A 144 -6.62 -9.06 4.00
C LYS A 144 -6.26 -7.58 3.90
N GLN A 145 -6.00 -7.13 2.70
CA GLN A 145 -5.59 -5.77 2.39
C GLN A 145 -6.51 -5.17 1.32
N TYR A 146 -6.63 -3.86 1.34
CA TYR A 146 -7.37 -3.07 0.35
C TYR A 146 -6.48 -1.94 -0.11
N ILE A 147 -6.72 -1.47 -1.34
CA ILE A 147 -6.03 -0.33 -1.92
C ILE A 147 -7.03 0.68 -2.47
N ALA A 148 -6.72 1.96 -2.34
CA ALA A 148 -7.36 3.04 -3.08
C ALA A 148 -6.29 3.80 -3.87
N ILE A 149 -6.40 3.81 -5.19
CA ILE A 149 -5.61 4.66 -6.08
C ILE A 149 -6.36 5.98 -6.19
N LEU A 150 -5.77 7.03 -5.63
CA LEU A 150 -6.38 8.36 -5.61
C LEU A 150 -6.05 9.10 -6.90
N SER A 151 -7.08 9.60 -7.57
CA SER A 151 -6.97 10.36 -8.81
C SER A 151 -8.08 11.39 -8.90
N PRO A 152 -7.81 12.57 -9.50
CA PRO A 152 -8.83 13.55 -9.81
C PRO A 152 -9.89 13.04 -10.79
N ALA A 153 -9.50 12.12 -11.68
CA ALA A 153 -10.41 11.50 -12.65
C ALA A 153 -11.48 10.60 -12.00
N ASN A 154 -11.27 10.17 -10.77
CA ASN A 154 -12.22 9.35 -10.00
C ASN A 154 -13.28 10.18 -9.27
N GLU A 155 -13.14 11.51 -9.21
CA GLU A 155 -14.16 12.39 -8.64
C GLU A 155 -15.47 12.36 -9.42
N VAL A 156 -16.55 12.78 -8.77
CA VAL A 156 -17.88 12.84 -9.40
C VAL A 156 -18.49 14.24 -9.16
N PRO A 157 -18.50 15.10 -10.19
CA PRO A 157 -17.90 14.93 -11.53
C PRO A 157 -16.36 14.89 -11.48
N PRO A 158 -15.69 14.31 -12.51
CA PRO A 158 -14.23 14.29 -12.57
C PRO A 158 -13.60 15.68 -12.51
N VAL A 159 -12.52 15.81 -11.75
CA VAL A 159 -11.70 17.03 -11.72
C VAL A 159 -10.68 16.99 -12.85
N THR A 160 -10.62 18.06 -13.63
CA THR A 160 -9.67 18.24 -14.74
C THR A 160 -8.61 19.28 -14.40
N GLY A 161 -7.41 19.15 -14.98
CA GLY A 161 -6.32 20.11 -14.79
C GLY A 161 -5.52 19.92 -13.50
N SER A 162 -5.89 18.98 -12.63
CA SER A 162 -5.08 18.59 -11.48
C SER A 162 -4.16 17.40 -11.84
N GLY A 163 -2.88 17.52 -11.45
CA GLY A 163 -1.90 16.44 -11.53
C GLY A 163 -1.76 15.65 -10.23
N ALA A 164 -2.67 15.88 -9.27
CA ALA A 164 -2.63 15.23 -7.97
C ALA A 164 -2.78 13.70 -8.07
N THR A 165 -2.09 13.01 -7.20
CA THR A 165 -2.13 11.53 -7.13
C THR A 165 -1.93 11.06 -5.69
N GLY A 166 -2.33 9.83 -5.41
CA GLY A 166 -2.07 9.22 -4.12
C GLY A 166 -2.40 7.73 -4.07
N THR A 167 -1.92 7.09 -3.02
CA THR A 167 -2.20 5.67 -2.76
C THR A 167 -2.51 5.48 -1.28
N VAL A 168 -3.61 4.84 -0.99
CA VAL A 168 -3.99 4.45 0.37
C VAL A 168 -4.11 2.93 0.45
N LEU A 169 -3.41 2.34 1.40
CA LEU A 169 -3.58 0.94 1.77
C LEU A 169 -4.36 0.83 3.06
N ALA A 170 -5.23 -0.16 3.13
CA ALA A 170 -5.97 -0.47 4.33
C ALA A 170 -5.86 -1.95 4.70
N THR A 171 -5.85 -2.23 6.00
CA THR A 171 -5.96 -3.58 6.55
C THR A 171 -7.24 -3.67 7.38
N TYR A 172 -7.96 -4.78 7.25
CA TYR A 172 -9.14 -5.04 8.08
C TYR A 172 -8.96 -6.31 8.91
N ASN A 173 -9.16 -6.21 10.21
CA ASN A 173 -9.07 -7.34 11.13
C ASN A 173 -9.97 -7.14 12.35
N CYS A 174 -10.80 -8.15 12.68
CA CYS A 174 -11.63 -8.17 13.89
C CYS A 174 -12.40 -6.86 14.15
N GLY A 175 -13.10 -6.36 13.12
CA GLY A 175 -13.88 -5.12 13.22
C GLY A 175 -13.07 -3.83 13.07
N ARG A 176 -11.74 -3.88 12.98
CA ARG A 176 -10.89 -2.70 12.87
C ARG A 176 -10.35 -2.52 11.46
N LEU A 177 -10.61 -1.36 10.87
CA LEU A 177 -9.99 -0.86 9.65
C LEU A 177 -8.82 0.07 10.03
N VAL A 178 -7.66 -0.13 9.41
CA VAL A 178 -6.47 0.71 9.65
C VAL A 178 -5.90 1.12 8.31
N LEU A 179 -5.73 2.43 8.10
CA LEU A 179 -5.25 2.99 6.84
C LEU A 179 -3.85 3.58 6.98
N SER A 180 -3.12 3.55 5.88
CA SER A 180 -1.89 4.32 5.66
C SER A 180 -1.76 4.66 4.19
N GLY A 181 -1.14 5.79 3.88
CA GLY A 181 -0.98 6.21 2.49
C GLY A 181 -0.34 7.57 2.36
N THR A 182 -0.13 7.98 1.13
CA THR A 182 0.40 9.30 0.78
C THR A 182 -0.33 9.86 -0.42
N PHE A 183 -0.30 11.17 -0.54
CA PHE A 183 -0.81 11.91 -1.70
C PHE A 183 0.06 13.15 -1.93
N SER A 184 0.10 13.63 -3.16
CA SER A 184 0.92 14.77 -3.55
C SER A 184 0.37 15.45 -4.81
N GLY A 185 0.93 16.63 -5.12
CA GLY A 185 0.59 17.36 -6.33
C GLY A 185 -0.77 18.05 -6.30
N LEU A 186 -1.33 18.30 -5.12
CA LEU A 186 -2.59 19.04 -4.97
C LEU A 186 -2.48 20.42 -5.64
N SER A 187 -3.56 20.86 -6.26
CA SER A 187 -3.64 22.14 -6.98
C SER A 187 -3.72 23.35 -6.06
N SER A 188 -4.09 23.15 -4.79
CA SER A 188 -4.22 24.20 -3.77
C SER A 188 -4.11 23.60 -2.36
N PRO A 189 -4.02 24.45 -1.30
CA PRO A 189 -3.98 23.98 0.07
C PRO A 189 -5.17 23.10 0.44
N LEU A 190 -4.96 22.22 1.43
CA LEU A 190 -6.01 21.37 1.99
C LEU A 190 -7.12 22.23 2.61
N LEU A 191 -8.37 21.85 2.36
CA LEU A 191 -9.55 22.48 2.92
C LEU A 191 -10.24 21.54 3.92
N PRO A 192 -10.26 21.83 5.23
CA PRO A 192 -11.07 21.07 6.17
C PRO A 192 -12.57 21.21 5.87
N VAL A 193 -13.21 20.09 5.56
CA VAL A 193 -14.66 19.95 5.39
C VAL A 193 -15.13 18.96 6.44
N ALA A 194 -16.23 19.22 7.15
CA ALA A 194 -16.72 18.34 8.23
C ALA A 194 -15.63 17.93 9.24
N GLY A 195 -14.70 18.83 9.55
CA GLY A 195 -13.67 18.65 10.59
C GLY A 195 -12.35 18.01 10.12
N SER A 196 -12.23 17.63 8.85
CA SER A 196 -10.98 17.11 8.27
C SER A 196 -10.88 17.45 6.77
N PRO A 197 -9.67 17.57 6.21
CA PRO A 197 -9.52 17.73 4.76
C PRO A 197 -9.63 16.40 3.98
N ALA A 198 -9.76 15.27 4.67
CA ALA A 198 -9.87 13.96 4.03
C ALA A 198 -10.84 13.06 4.79
N HIS A 199 -11.57 12.21 4.04
CA HIS A 199 -12.61 11.35 4.60
C HIS A 199 -12.66 9.99 3.94
N ILE A 200 -13.27 9.03 4.67
CA ILE A 200 -13.87 7.84 4.06
C ILE A 200 -15.37 8.14 3.89
N HIS A 201 -15.86 7.92 2.67
CA HIS A 201 -17.26 8.03 2.32
C HIS A 201 -17.86 6.66 1.98
N GLU A 202 -19.18 6.55 2.01
CA GLU A 202 -19.93 5.34 1.66
C GLU A 202 -20.77 5.55 0.41
N ALA A 203 -20.27 5.06 -0.72
CA ALA A 203 -20.98 4.90 -1.99
C ALA A 203 -20.17 3.99 -2.93
N PRO A 204 -20.82 3.37 -3.93
CA PRO A 204 -20.12 2.68 -5.01
C PRO A 204 -19.35 3.66 -5.90
N ALA A 205 -18.44 3.12 -6.72
CA ALA A 205 -17.71 3.90 -7.71
C ALA A 205 -18.69 4.66 -8.63
N GLY A 206 -18.34 5.90 -8.98
CA GLY A 206 -19.17 6.77 -9.82
C GLY A 206 -20.35 7.43 -9.12
N SER A 207 -20.49 7.30 -7.80
CA SER A 207 -21.55 7.94 -7.01
C SER A 207 -20.98 8.65 -5.78
N ASN A 208 -21.54 9.80 -5.43
CA ASN A 208 -21.20 10.50 -4.19
C ASN A 208 -22.04 9.96 -3.03
N GLY A 209 -21.43 9.85 -1.85
CA GLY A 209 -22.08 9.37 -0.64
C GLY A 209 -21.70 10.15 0.61
N PRO A 210 -22.33 9.85 1.75
CA PRO A 210 -22.06 10.54 3.01
C PRO A 210 -20.66 10.21 3.55
N VAL A 211 -20.11 11.15 4.32
CA VAL A 211 -18.91 10.93 5.15
C VAL A 211 -19.25 9.92 6.24
N ILE A 212 -18.38 8.92 6.40
CA ILE A 212 -18.49 7.94 7.49
C ILE A 212 -17.35 8.03 8.50
N PHE A 213 -16.14 8.41 8.06
CA PHE A 213 -15.00 8.62 8.96
C PHE A 213 -14.14 9.80 8.49
N PRO A 214 -13.78 10.74 9.37
CA PRO A 214 -12.73 11.70 9.09
C PRO A 214 -11.37 11.00 9.12
N LEU A 215 -10.47 11.35 8.20
CA LEU A 215 -9.09 10.88 8.18
C LEU A 215 -8.15 11.93 8.76
N THR A 216 -7.23 11.50 9.62
CA THR A 216 -6.18 12.38 10.12
C THR A 216 -5.07 12.47 9.08
N VAL A 217 -4.88 13.66 8.54
CA VAL A 217 -3.80 13.98 7.61
C VAL A 217 -2.61 14.54 8.40
N THR A 218 -1.42 14.04 8.08
CA THR A 218 -0.15 14.70 8.43
C THR A 218 0.34 15.39 7.18
N GLU A 219 0.33 16.73 7.19
CA GLU A 219 0.78 17.52 6.06
C GLU A 219 2.29 17.34 5.90
N ASN A 220 2.71 17.03 4.69
CA ASN A 220 4.10 17.04 4.25
C ASN A 220 4.27 18.28 3.37
N ILE A 221 5.46 18.81 3.30
CA ILE A 221 5.84 19.98 2.53
C ILE A 221 5.07 20.08 1.19
N GLU A 222 4.47 21.26 0.94
CA GLU A 222 3.85 21.72 -0.31
C GLU A 222 2.91 20.74 -1.04
N ASN A 223 1.60 20.98 -0.89
CA ASN A 223 0.54 20.35 -1.70
C ASN A 223 0.47 18.81 -1.62
N GLY A 224 0.75 18.25 -0.45
CA GLY A 224 0.68 16.81 -0.22
C GLY A 224 0.52 16.45 1.24
N GLY A 225 0.41 15.15 1.52
CA GLY A 225 0.27 14.67 2.88
C GLY A 225 0.35 13.15 3.00
N SER A 226 0.24 12.69 4.23
CA SER A 226 0.24 11.27 4.56
C SER A 226 -0.84 10.91 5.56
N PHE A 227 -1.28 9.66 5.49
CA PHE A 227 -2.13 9.02 6.46
C PHE A 227 -1.28 8.05 7.29
N LEU A 228 -1.00 8.40 8.53
CA LEU A 228 -0.24 7.54 9.43
C LEU A 228 -1.15 6.48 10.06
N ARG A 229 -0.69 5.23 10.11
CA ARG A 229 -1.45 4.08 10.64
C ARG A 229 -1.90 4.25 12.09
N GLU A 230 -1.09 4.91 12.92
CA GLU A 230 -1.40 5.17 14.32
C GLU A 230 -2.59 6.11 14.51
N ASN A 231 -2.83 7.01 13.56
CA ASN A 231 -3.85 8.05 13.62
C ASN A 231 -5.13 7.70 12.84
N ASN A 232 -5.08 6.67 11.96
CA ASN A 232 -6.18 6.29 11.08
C ASN A 232 -6.67 4.87 11.36
N LYS A 233 -7.39 4.71 12.47
CA LYS A 233 -7.93 3.44 12.97
C LYS A 233 -9.41 3.58 13.30
N TYR A 234 -10.24 2.79 12.65
CA TYR A 234 -11.70 2.89 12.74
C TYR A 234 -12.30 1.53 13.09
N HIS A 235 -13.38 1.55 13.88
CA HIS A 235 -14.18 0.36 14.14
C HIS A 235 -15.37 0.34 13.17
N LEU A 236 -15.49 -0.73 12.41
CA LEU A 236 -16.60 -0.94 11.49
C LEU A 236 -17.70 -1.75 12.16
N THR A 237 -18.95 -1.35 11.96
CA THR A 237 -20.13 -2.19 12.22
C THR A 237 -20.15 -3.37 11.23
N SER A 238 -21.02 -4.34 11.47
CA SER A 238 -21.20 -5.46 10.53
C SER A 238 -21.66 -4.97 9.15
N ALA A 239 -22.58 -4.02 9.08
CA ALA A 239 -23.04 -3.43 7.84
C ALA A 239 -21.90 -2.72 7.09
N GLN A 240 -21.11 -1.90 7.78
CA GLN A 240 -19.97 -1.21 7.18
C GLN A 240 -18.87 -2.18 6.68
N LYS A 241 -18.68 -3.31 7.38
CA LYS A 241 -17.79 -4.37 6.88
C LYS A 241 -18.32 -4.97 5.57
N ASP A 242 -19.63 -5.17 5.48
CA ASP A 242 -20.25 -5.72 4.26
C ASP A 242 -20.15 -4.70 3.11
N THR A 243 -20.36 -3.41 3.39
CA THR A 243 -20.10 -2.31 2.44
C THR A 243 -18.63 -2.29 1.98
N LEU A 244 -17.65 -2.42 2.89
CA LEU A 244 -16.23 -2.49 2.53
C LEU A 244 -15.94 -3.69 1.61
N ASN A 245 -16.52 -4.86 1.90
CA ASN A 245 -16.38 -6.05 1.07
C ASN A 245 -17.02 -5.89 -0.32
N ALA A 246 -18.10 -5.12 -0.40
CA ALA A 246 -18.79 -4.76 -1.65
C ALA A 246 -18.12 -3.57 -2.38
N GLN A 247 -16.94 -3.13 -1.93
CA GLN A 247 -16.21 -1.98 -2.51
C GLN A 247 -17.01 -0.67 -2.43
N GLY A 248 -17.88 -0.52 -1.41
CA GLY A 248 -18.73 0.64 -1.21
C GLY A 248 -18.07 1.77 -0.43
N PHE A 249 -16.77 1.73 -0.15
CA PHE A 249 -16.04 2.80 0.53
C PHE A 249 -15.04 3.46 -0.41
N TYR A 250 -14.93 4.79 -0.32
CA TYR A 250 -13.90 5.54 -1.03
C TYR A 250 -13.23 6.57 -0.12
N VAL A 251 -11.96 6.86 -0.40
CA VAL A 251 -11.20 7.95 0.21
C VAL A 251 -11.40 9.19 -0.66
N ASN A 252 -11.63 10.34 -0.03
CA ASN A 252 -11.72 11.65 -0.69
C ASN A 252 -10.84 12.65 0.03
N ILE A 253 -10.19 13.55 -0.73
CA ILE A 253 -9.36 14.65 -0.23
C ILE A 253 -9.85 15.96 -0.81
N HIS A 254 -10.08 16.95 0.06
CA HIS A 254 -10.63 18.25 -0.28
C HIS A 254 -9.54 19.34 -0.26
N THR A 255 -9.62 20.25 -1.21
CA THR A 255 -8.72 21.41 -1.31
C THR A 255 -9.51 22.70 -1.50
N GLU A 256 -8.87 23.86 -1.33
CA GLU A 256 -9.52 25.16 -1.52
C GLU A 256 -10.06 25.33 -2.94
N ALA A 257 -9.33 24.86 -3.96
CA ALA A 257 -9.78 24.90 -5.35
C ALA A 257 -10.89 23.85 -5.65
N HIS A 258 -10.94 22.78 -4.88
CA HIS A 258 -11.90 21.67 -5.06
C HIS A 258 -12.56 21.30 -3.72
N PRO A 259 -13.48 22.14 -3.20
CA PRO A 259 -14.14 21.88 -1.91
C PRO A 259 -14.96 20.59 -1.86
N SER A 260 -15.44 20.11 -3.00
CA SER A 260 -16.18 18.84 -3.11
C SER A 260 -15.28 17.61 -3.17
N GLY A 261 -13.98 17.80 -3.40
CA GLY A 261 -12.94 16.76 -3.51
C GLY A 261 -12.05 17.00 -4.72
N GLU A 262 -10.75 16.85 -4.53
CA GLU A 262 -9.74 16.88 -5.60
C GLU A 262 -9.23 15.48 -5.93
N LEU A 263 -9.11 14.62 -4.92
CA LEU A 263 -8.62 13.25 -5.06
C LEU A 263 -9.64 12.26 -4.50
N ARG A 264 -9.97 11.27 -5.30
CA ARG A 264 -10.84 10.16 -4.90
C ARG A 264 -10.25 8.80 -5.30
N GLY A 265 -10.45 7.80 -4.46
CA GLY A 265 -10.11 6.40 -4.77
C GLY A 265 -11.01 5.42 -4.04
N GLN A 266 -11.57 4.46 -4.77
CA GLN A 266 -12.37 3.39 -4.20
C GLN A 266 -11.48 2.39 -3.46
N LEU A 267 -11.85 1.98 -2.24
CA LEU A 267 -11.16 0.92 -1.50
C LEU A 267 -11.55 -0.45 -2.09
N ILE A 268 -10.64 -1.01 -2.89
CA ILE A 268 -10.83 -2.32 -3.51
C ILE A 268 -9.91 -3.37 -2.86
N PRO A 269 -10.29 -4.66 -2.79
CA PRO A 269 -9.44 -5.72 -2.25
C PRO A 269 -8.22 -5.97 -3.14
N LEU A 270 -7.07 -6.27 -2.50
CA LEU A 270 -5.85 -6.76 -3.13
C LEU A 270 -5.81 -8.29 -3.17
#